data_33a56b698dbbf64b02633a6bddad1c1f
#
_entry.id   33a56b698dbbf64b02633a6bddad1c1f
#
_cell.length_a   1.000
_cell.length_b   1.000
_cell.length_c   1.000
_cell.angle_alpha   90.00
_cell.angle_beta   90.00
_cell.angle_gamma   90.00
#
_symmetry.space_group_name_H-M   'P 1'
#
loop_
_entity.id
_entity.type
_entity.pdbx_description
1 polymer ?
#
loop_
_entity_poly.entity_id
_entity_poly.type
_entity_poly.pdbx_seq_one_letter_code
_entity_poly.pdbx_strand_id
1 'polypeptide(L)'
;QLLGGETSKISFTPNPPTIIMLVGLQGSGKTTTAGKLANLLRKQGKKPLLVACDVYRPAAIKQLQVVGAQLNIPVFANENSKDVVHIARQAMSVAMSKLNDVVILDTAGRLHIDEELMEELKNLKANVKPHEILLVVDSMTGQDAVNVAQKFSDTVGIDGIVLTKLDGDTRGGAALSVKKVTGKPIKFAATGEKLN
;
A
#
# COMPACT_ATOMS: atom_id res chain seq x y z
N GLN A 1 -9.60 13.87 -4.86
CA GLN A 1 -10.74 14.14 -5.70
C GLN A 1 -12.07 14.04 -4.94
N LEU A 2 -12.36 12.85 -4.44
CA LEU A 2 -13.63 12.59 -3.80
C LEU A 2 -13.84 13.33 -2.49
N LEU A 3 -12.81 13.87 -1.93
CA LEU A 3 -12.88 14.55 -0.65
C LEU A 3 -12.57 16.04 -0.80
N GLY A 4 -13.06 16.63 -1.88
CA GLY A 4 -12.99 18.06 -2.06
C GLY A 4 -11.58 18.61 -2.26
N GLY A 5 -10.71 17.82 -2.86
CA GLY A 5 -9.36 18.26 -3.13
C GLY A 5 -8.39 18.11 -1.97
N GLU A 6 -8.82 17.42 -0.92
CA GLU A 6 -7.96 17.17 0.24
C GLU A 6 -7.01 15.99 0.06
N THR A 7 -7.05 15.34 -1.10
CA THR A 7 -6.15 14.25 -1.40
C THR A 7 -4.77 14.81 -1.70
N SER A 8 -3.78 14.40 -0.93
CA SER A 8 -2.40 14.81 -1.15
C SER A 8 -1.76 13.96 -2.24
N LYS A 9 -0.79 14.53 -2.91
CA LYS A 9 -0.04 13.81 -3.93
C LYS A 9 1.13 13.07 -3.32
N ILE A 10 1.57 12.02 -4.00
CA ILE A 10 2.74 11.27 -3.61
C ILE A 10 3.97 12.08 -4.01
N SER A 11 4.91 12.19 -3.08
CA SER A 11 6.17 12.87 -3.33
C SER A 11 7.20 11.89 -3.87
N PHE A 12 7.87 12.26 -4.96
CA PHE A 12 8.87 11.41 -5.59
C PHE A 12 10.26 11.87 -5.23
N THR A 13 11.15 10.90 -4.98
CA THR A 13 12.55 11.21 -4.67
C THR A 13 13.30 11.61 -5.94
N PRO A 14 14.27 12.54 -5.82
CA PRO A 14 15.15 12.82 -6.97
C PRO A 14 16.07 11.66 -7.32
N ASN A 15 16.29 10.72 -6.37
CA ASN A 15 17.10 9.54 -6.61
C ASN A 15 16.21 8.31 -6.69
N PRO A 16 15.73 7.96 -7.89
CA PRO A 16 14.83 6.82 -8.03
C PRO A 16 15.50 5.50 -7.66
N PRO A 17 14.72 4.48 -7.29
CA PRO A 17 13.27 4.48 -7.29
C PRO A 17 12.68 5.07 -6.00
N THR A 18 11.50 5.66 -6.11
CA THR A 18 10.72 6.04 -4.94
C THR A 18 10.07 4.76 -4.40
N ILE A 19 10.21 4.54 -3.10
CA ILE A 19 9.70 3.33 -2.46
C ILE A 19 8.43 3.66 -1.70
N ILE A 20 7.33 3.01 -2.09
CA ILE A 20 6.04 3.15 -1.42
C ILE A 20 5.74 1.82 -0.76
N MET A 21 5.46 1.84 0.54
CA MET A 21 5.14 0.66 1.31
C MET A 21 3.65 0.71 1.66
N LEU A 22 2.89 -0.28 1.18
CA LEU A 22 1.46 -0.38 1.50
C LEU A 22 1.28 -1.31 2.69
N VAL A 23 0.56 -0.84 3.69
CA VAL A 23 0.23 -1.63 4.88
C VAL A 23 -1.28 -1.65 5.07
N GLY A 24 -1.80 -2.65 5.78
CA GLY A 24 -3.22 -2.76 6.02
C GLY A 24 -3.62 -4.18 6.33
N LEU A 25 -4.82 -4.35 6.84
CA LEU A 25 -5.34 -5.66 7.19
C LEU A 25 -5.78 -6.44 5.97
N GLN A 26 -5.87 -7.76 6.13
CA GLN A 26 -6.41 -8.63 5.10
C GLN A 26 -7.86 -8.25 4.85
N GLY A 27 -8.23 -8.15 3.59
CA GLY A 27 -9.60 -7.78 3.22
C GLY A 27 -9.82 -6.28 3.09
N SER A 28 -8.81 -5.46 3.34
CA SER A 28 -8.94 -4.00 3.20
C SER A 28 -8.91 -3.53 1.75
N GLY A 29 -8.52 -4.40 0.82
CA GLY A 29 -8.35 -4.02 -0.58
C GLY A 29 -6.93 -3.60 -0.91
N LYS A 30 -5.96 -4.01 -0.10
CA LYS A 30 -4.57 -3.58 -0.24
C LYS A 30 -3.95 -4.00 -1.57
N THR A 31 -4.13 -5.26 -1.98
CA THR A 31 -3.56 -5.75 -3.24
C THR A 31 -4.20 -5.06 -4.44
N THR A 32 -5.51 -4.90 -4.43
CA THR A 32 -6.21 -4.17 -5.50
C THR A 32 -5.75 -2.71 -5.53
N THR A 33 -5.55 -2.11 -4.37
CA THR A 33 -5.06 -0.74 -4.25
C THR A 33 -3.65 -0.62 -4.83
N ALA A 34 -2.80 -1.62 -4.58
CA ALA A 34 -1.44 -1.63 -5.15
C ALA A 34 -1.51 -1.51 -6.67
N GLY A 35 -2.40 -2.30 -7.29
CA GLY A 35 -2.59 -2.25 -8.74
C GLY A 35 -3.13 -0.92 -9.21
N LYS A 36 -4.13 -0.38 -8.53
CA LYS A 36 -4.72 0.90 -8.91
C LYS A 36 -3.72 2.03 -8.79
N LEU A 37 -2.93 2.03 -7.73
CA LEU A 37 -1.92 3.05 -7.52
C LEU A 37 -0.84 2.96 -8.60
N ALA A 38 -0.38 1.75 -8.90
CA ALA A 38 0.61 1.56 -9.94
C ALA A 38 0.09 2.02 -11.30
N ASN A 39 -1.16 1.71 -11.58
CA ASN A 39 -1.78 2.12 -12.86
C ASN A 39 -1.89 3.64 -12.95
N LEU A 40 -2.27 4.28 -11.84
CA LEU A 40 -2.36 5.74 -11.80
C LEU A 40 -0.98 6.37 -12.06
N LEU A 41 0.05 5.86 -11.40
CA LEU A 41 1.40 6.39 -11.57
C LEU A 41 1.92 6.16 -12.98
N ARG A 42 1.61 5.01 -13.57
CA ARG A 42 2.01 4.74 -14.96
C ARG A 42 1.37 5.75 -15.90
N LYS A 43 0.10 6.09 -15.68
CA LYS A 43 -0.58 7.09 -16.49
C LYS A 43 0.04 8.48 -16.32
N GLN A 44 0.75 8.71 -15.23
CA GLN A 44 1.47 9.95 -15.00
C GLN A 44 2.91 9.90 -15.52
N GLY A 45 3.25 8.86 -16.27
CA GLY A 45 4.57 8.74 -16.88
C GLY A 45 5.60 8.01 -16.03
N LYS A 46 5.20 7.42 -14.91
CA LYS A 46 6.11 6.66 -14.07
C LYS A 46 6.20 5.21 -14.53
N LYS A 47 7.23 4.53 -14.08
CA LYS A 47 7.46 3.11 -14.40
C LYS A 47 7.45 2.30 -13.11
N PRO A 48 6.28 1.93 -12.60
CA PRO A 48 6.18 1.22 -11.34
C PRO A 48 6.54 -0.25 -11.43
N LEU A 49 7.04 -0.79 -10.31
CA LEU A 49 7.26 -2.20 -10.09
C LEU A 49 6.49 -2.59 -8.84
N LEU A 50 5.64 -3.59 -8.95
CA LEU A 50 4.93 -4.14 -7.80
C LEU A 50 5.77 -5.25 -7.19
N VAL A 51 5.81 -5.31 -5.86
CA VAL A 51 6.61 -6.31 -5.15
C VAL A 51 5.74 -7.09 -4.17
N ALA A 52 5.74 -8.41 -4.29
CA ALA A 52 4.97 -9.29 -3.41
C ALA A 52 5.76 -9.54 -2.13
N CYS A 53 5.30 -8.95 -1.04
CA CYS A 53 5.95 -9.07 0.27
C CYS A 53 5.13 -9.86 1.30
N ASP A 54 4.00 -10.46 0.89
CA ASP A 54 3.23 -11.32 1.78
C ASP A 54 3.71 -12.76 1.58
N VAL A 55 4.81 -13.09 2.25
CA VAL A 55 5.51 -14.36 2.03
C VAL A 55 4.82 -15.55 2.68
N TYR A 56 3.83 -15.31 3.54
CA TYR A 56 3.14 -16.37 4.26
C TYR A 56 1.86 -16.83 3.56
N ARG A 57 1.43 -16.09 2.56
CA ARG A 57 0.18 -16.38 1.85
C ARG A 57 0.43 -16.50 0.35
N PRO A 58 0.67 -17.72 -0.16
CA PRO A 58 0.87 -17.90 -1.60
C PRO A 58 -0.24 -17.32 -2.46
N ALA A 59 -1.48 -17.37 -1.95
CA ALA A 59 -2.61 -16.80 -2.68
C ALA A 59 -2.46 -15.28 -2.85
N ALA A 60 -1.86 -14.59 -1.88
CA ALA A 60 -1.64 -13.14 -1.97
C ALA A 60 -0.60 -12.82 -3.05
N ILE A 61 0.44 -13.62 -3.15
CA ILE A 61 1.45 -13.46 -4.19
C ILE A 61 0.80 -13.64 -5.56
N LYS A 62 0.01 -14.70 -5.70
CA LYS A 62 -0.68 -15.00 -6.95
C LYS A 62 -1.64 -13.87 -7.32
N GLN A 63 -2.37 -13.35 -6.35
CA GLN A 63 -3.31 -12.26 -6.59
C GLN A 63 -2.60 -11.03 -7.13
N LEU A 64 -1.46 -10.67 -6.54
CA LEU A 64 -0.71 -9.52 -7.02
C LEU A 64 -0.19 -9.75 -8.43
N GLN A 65 0.26 -10.96 -8.73
CA GLN A 65 0.71 -11.30 -10.08
C GLN A 65 -0.42 -11.17 -11.10
N VAL A 66 -1.63 -11.60 -10.74
CA VAL A 66 -2.80 -11.48 -11.61
C VAL A 66 -3.13 -10.00 -11.85
N VAL A 67 -3.12 -9.20 -10.78
CA VAL A 67 -3.41 -7.77 -10.89
C VAL A 67 -2.39 -7.09 -11.81
N GLY A 68 -1.11 -7.39 -11.62
CA GLY A 68 -0.07 -6.81 -12.47
C GLY A 68 -0.22 -7.20 -13.92
N ALA A 69 -0.54 -8.47 -14.18
CA ALA A 69 -0.72 -8.96 -15.54
C ALA A 69 -1.88 -8.26 -16.23
N GLN A 70 -2.97 -8.05 -15.52
CA GLN A 70 -4.14 -7.36 -16.06
C GLN A 70 -3.84 -5.92 -16.45
N LEU A 71 -2.91 -5.29 -15.75
CA LEU A 71 -2.56 -3.89 -15.98
C LEU A 71 -1.28 -3.70 -16.79
N ASN A 72 -0.63 -4.79 -17.18
CA ASN A 72 0.69 -4.76 -17.83
C ASN A 72 1.73 -4.04 -16.99
N ILE A 73 1.71 -4.30 -15.69
CA ILE A 73 2.67 -3.76 -14.75
C ILE A 73 3.51 -4.92 -14.21
N PRO A 74 4.85 -4.80 -14.22
CA PRO A 74 5.69 -5.90 -13.75
C PRO A 74 5.56 -6.13 -12.25
N VAL A 75 5.62 -7.39 -11.86
CA VAL A 75 5.55 -7.80 -10.47
C VAL A 75 6.80 -8.62 -10.16
N PHE A 76 7.48 -8.25 -9.09
CA PHE A 76 8.58 -9.04 -8.56
C PHE A 76 8.09 -9.91 -7.43
N ALA A 77 8.39 -11.19 -7.47
CA ALA A 77 8.07 -12.13 -6.40
C ALA A 77 9.22 -13.13 -6.29
N ASN A 78 9.52 -13.52 -5.06
CA ASN A 78 10.51 -14.56 -4.78
C ASN A 78 9.87 -15.57 -3.84
N GLU A 79 9.29 -16.62 -4.41
CA GLU A 79 8.56 -17.61 -3.64
C GLU A 79 9.48 -18.60 -2.90
N ASN A 80 10.78 -18.50 -3.11
CA ASN A 80 11.77 -19.35 -2.47
C ASN A 80 12.33 -18.75 -1.18
N SER A 81 11.89 -17.55 -0.80
CA SER A 81 12.37 -16.87 0.38
C SER A 81 11.23 -16.43 1.27
N LYS A 82 11.45 -16.48 2.58
CA LYS A 82 10.54 -15.92 3.58
C LYS A 82 11.12 -14.66 4.22
N ASP A 83 12.28 -14.22 3.77
CA ASP A 83 12.92 -13.02 4.28
C ASP A 83 12.44 -11.81 3.49
N VAL A 84 11.50 -11.07 4.07
CA VAL A 84 10.84 -9.95 3.41
C VAL A 84 11.82 -8.83 3.08
N VAL A 85 12.78 -8.56 3.97
CA VAL A 85 13.79 -7.54 3.73
C VAL A 85 14.65 -7.91 2.53
N HIS A 86 15.04 -9.18 2.45
CA HIS A 86 15.84 -9.66 1.32
C HIS A 86 15.07 -9.52 0.01
N ILE A 87 13.79 -9.89 0.02
CA ILE A 87 12.94 -9.78 -1.16
C ILE A 87 12.83 -8.34 -1.62
N ALA A 88 12.63 -7.42 -0.67
CA ALA A 88 12.55 -6.00 -0.98
C ALA A 88 13.84 -5.48 -1.59
N ARG A 89 14.98 -5.90 -1.05
CA ARG A 89 16.28 -5.50 -1.58
C ARG A 89 16.53 -6.04 -2.98
N GLN A 90 16.13 -7.29 -3.22
CA GLN A 90 16.22 -7.87 -4.55
C GLN A 90 15.36 -7.08 -5.54
N ALA A 91 14.17 -6.69 -5.10
CA ALA A 91 13.27 -5.91 -5.95
C ALA A 91 13.86 -4.55 -6.29
N MET A 92 14.58 -3.93 -5.35
CA MET A 92 15.25 -2.66 -5.61
C MET A 92 16.32 -2.82 -6.68
N SER A 93 17.08 -3.91 -6.64
CA SER A 93 18.09 -4.19 -7.66
C SER A 93 17.44 -4.39 -9.04
N VAL A 94 16.33 -5.10 -9.07
CA VAL A 94 15.57 -5.31 -10.31
C VAL A 94 15.06 -3.97 -10.84
N ALA A 95 14.50 -3.14 -9.97
CA ALA A 95 13.98 -1.84 -10.36
C ALA A 95 15.07 -0.95 -10.97
N MET A 96 16.23 -0.93 -10.35
CA MET A 96 17.35 -0.13 -10.86
C MET A 96 17.84 -0.66 -12.20
N SER A 97 17.93 -1.97 -12.36
CA SER A 97 18.37 -2.59 -13.60
C SER A 97 17.38 -2.34 -14.73
N LYS A 98 16.09 -2.35 -14.45
CA LYS A 98 15.06 -2.18 -15.47
C LYS A 98 14.52 -0.76 -15.56
N LEU A 99 15.14 0.15 -14.81
CA LEU A 99 14.78 1.57 -14.82
C LEU A 99 13.35 1.85 -14.35
N ASN A 100 12.86 1.04 -13.42
CA ASN A 100 11.62 1.37 -12.73
C ASN A 100 11.91 2.52 -11.76
N ASP A 101 11.09 3.53 -11.76
CA ASP A 101 11.30 4.70 -10.90
C ASP A 101 10.42 4.72 -9.67
N VAL A 102 9.50 3.78 -9.54
CA VAL A 102 8.66 3.61 -8.36
C VAL A 102 8.59 2.13 -8.02
N VAL A 103 8.74 1.81 -6.75
CA VAL A 103 8.59 0.45 -6.24
C VAL A 103 7.47 0.47 -5.20
N ILE A 104 6.48 -0.39 -5.37
CA ILE A 104 5.35 -0.50 -4.45
C ILE A 104 5.42 -1.86 -3.76
N LEU A 105 5.63 -1.83 -2.44
CA LEU A 105 5.73 -3.04 -1.64
C LEU A 105 4.35 -3.40 -1.09
N ASP A 106 3.80 -4.52 -1.53
CA ASP A 106 2.53 -5.03 -1.02
C ASP A 106 2.84 -5.95 0.15
N THR A 107 2.83 -5.40 1.37
CA THR A 107 3.26 -6.10 2.57
C THR A 107 2.23 -7.11 3.07
N ALA A 108 2.64 -7.92 4.04
CA ALA A 108 1.77 -8.93 4.62
C ALA A 108 0.53 -8.30 5.26
N GLY A 109 -0.61 -8.98 5.11
CA GLY A 109 -1.85 -8.59 5.76
C GLY A 109 -2.33 -9.74 6.64
N ARG A 110 -2.84 -9.40 7.81
CA ARG A 110 -3.45 -10.34 8.74
C ARG A 110 -4.89 -9.94 8.95
N LEU A 111 -5.71 -10.84 9.46
CA LEU A 111 -7.11 -10.51 9.77
C LEU A 111 -7.20 -9.48 10.86
N HIS A 112 -6.27 -9.51 11.79
CA HIS A 112 -6.22 -8.58 12.91
C HIS A 112 -4.80 -8.06 13.08
N ILE A 113 -4.67 -6.93 13.75
CA ILE A 113 -3.37 -6.39 14.11
C ILE A 113 -2.80 -7.27 15.22
N ASP A 114 -1.64 -7.87 14.96
CA ASP A 114 -0.93 -8.63 15.97
C ASP A 114 0.50 -8.15 16.06
N GLU A 115 1.17 -8.58 17.13
CA GLU A 115 2.51 -8.13 17.45
C GLU A 115 3.52 -8.58 16.37
N GLU A 116 3.34 -9.78 15.87
CA GLU A 116 4.23 -10.32 14.84
C GLU A 116 4.18 -9.49 13.56
N LEU A 117 2.98 -9.13 13.14
CA LEU A 117 2.81 -8.27 11.96
C LEU A 117 3.48 -6.91 12.18
N MET A 118 3.25 -6.32 13.34
CA MET A 118 3.83 -5.01 13.64
C MET A 118 5.36 -5.05 13.63
N GLU A 119 5.95 -6.11 14.19
CA GLU A 119 7.40 -6.25 14.20
C GLU A 119 7.95 -6.44 12.79
N GLU A 120 7.28 -7.22 11.97
CA GLU A 120 7.70 -7.41 10.58
C GLU A 120 7.67 -6.09 9.82
N LEU A 121 6.62 -5.31 9.98
CA LEU A 121 6.48 -4.04 9.28
C LEU A 121 7.51 -3.02 9.76
N LYS A 122 7.78 -2.98 11.07
CA LYS A 122 8.81 -2.10 11.62
C LYS A 122 10.20 -2.49 11.10
N ASN A 123 10.48 -3.79 11.04
CA ASN A 123 11.76 -4.28 10.55
C ASN A 123 11.95 -3.93 9.07
N LEU A 124 10.90 -4.12 8.28
CA LEU A 124 10.93 -3.78 6.87
C LEU A 124 11.16 -2.28 6.68
N LYS A 125 10.44 -1.45 7.44
CA LYS A 125 10.59 0.00 7.39
C LYS A 125 12.02 0.42 7.72
N ALA A 126 12.60 -0.17 8.77
CA ALA A 126 13.93 0.20 9.22
C ALA A 126 15.01 -0.15 8.20
N ASN A 127 14.82 -1.26 7.48
CA ASN A 127 15.84 -1.75 6.55
C ASN A 127 15.68 -1.23 5.13
N VAL A 128 14.44 -0.98 4.69
CA VAL A 128 14.17 -0.52 3.32
C VAL A 128 14.11 0.99 3.25
N LYS A 129 13.69 1.63 4.33
CA LYS A 129 13.55 3.09 4.43
C LYS A 129 12.65 3.63 3.33
N PRO A 130 11.37 3.23 3.31
CA PRO A 130 10.46 3.70 2.27
C PRO A 130 10.26 5.21 2.35
N HIS A 131 10.00 5.81 1.21
CA HIS A 131 9.72 7.24 1.14
C HIS A 131 8.31 7.57 1.60
N GLU A 132 7.38 6.63 1.38
CA GLU A 132 6.00 6.78 1.84
C GLU A 132 5.49 5.45 2.35
N ILE A 133 4.81 5.51 3.49
CA ILE A 133 4.07 4.36 4.03
C ILE A 133 2.60 4.74 3.98
N LEU A 134 1.82 4.01 3.18
CA LEU A 134 0.41 4.27 3.02
C LEU A 134 -0.40 3.15 3.65
N LEU A 135 -1.34 3.53 4.50
CA LEU A 135 -2.25 2.57 5.13
C LEU A 135 -3.52 2.46 4.29
N VAL A 136 -3.86 1.24 3.91
CA VAL A 136 -5.10 0.98 3.18
C VAL A 136 -6.16 0.57 4.19
N VAL A 137 -7.26 1.31 4.23
CA VAL A 137 -8.34 1.12 5.20
C VAL A 137 -9.67 1.01 4.49
N ASP A 138 -10.46 0.04 4.91
CA ASP A 138 -11.83 -0.15 4.41
C ASP A 138 -12.76 0.82 5.14
N SER A 139 -13.27 1.83 4.42
CA SER A 139 -14.14 2.84 5.02
C SER A 139 -15.47 2.29 5.49
N MET A 140 -15.87 1.12 4.99
CA MET A 140 -17.14 0.49 5.38
C MET A 140 -17.14 -0.04 6.80
N THR A 141 -15.96 -0.22 7.42
CA THR A 141 -15.89 -0.75 8.77
C THR A 141 -16.12 0.30 9.85
N GLY A 142 -16.35 1.55 9.46
CA GLY A 142 -16.74 2.58 10.43
C GLY A 142 -15.70 2.84 11.50
N GLN A 143 -16.11 2.70 12.78
CA GLN A 143 -15.21 2.96 13.90
C GLN A 143 -14.01 2.01 13.91
N ASP A 144 -14.19 0.80 13.40
CA ASP A 144 -13.08 -0.14 13.32
C ASP A 144 -11.97 0.38 12.40
N ALA A 145 -12.35 1.04 11.31
CA ALA A 145 -11.38 1.66 10.42
C ALA A 145 -10.55 2.71 11.17
N VAL A 146 -11.19 3.50 12.01
CA VAL A 146 -10.52 4.52 12.81
C VAL A 146 -9.54 3.87 13.79
N ASN A 147 -9.97 2.81 14.46
CA ASN A 147 -9.13 2.10 15.43
C ASN A 147 -7.91 1.47 14.77
N VAL A 148 -8.10 0.86 13.60
CA VAL A 148 -7.02 0.26 12.83
C VAL A 148 -6.02 1.34 12.41
N ALA A 149 -6.53 2.45 11.91
CA ALA A 149 -5.67 3.55 11.46
C ALA A 149 -4.84 4.10 12.61
N GLN A 150 -5.47 4.29 13.77
CA GLN A 150 -4.77 4.78 14.95
C GLN A 150 -3.64 3.82 15.36
N LYS A 151 -3.93 2.54 15.36
CA LYS A 151 -2.94 1.53 15.78
C LYS A 151 -1.74 1.48 14.83
N PHE A 152 -1.98 1.48 13.53
CA PHE A 152 -0.88 1.50 12.56
C PHE A 152 -0.07 2.80 12.67
N SER A 153 -0.76 3.91 12.86
CA SER A 153 -0.08 5.21 12.99
C SER A 153 0.83 5.23 14.23
N ASP A 154 0.32 4.73 15.35
CA ASP A 154 1.07 4.75 16.61
C ASP A 154 2.21 3.74 16.64
N THR A 155 2.06 2.61 15.94
CA THR A 155 3.00 1.50 16.05
C THR A 155 4.05 1.49 14.95
N VAL A 156 3.63 1.64 13.71
CA VAL A 156 4.53 1.60 12.56
C VAL A 156 4.88 3.00 12.08
N GLY A 157 3.92 3.89 12.15
CA GLY A 157 4.04 5.22 11.55
C GLY A 157 3.63 5.17 10.10
N ILE A 158 2.73 6.05 9.71
CA ILE A 158 2.23 6.11 8.34
C ILE A 158 2.35 7.53 7.84
N ASP A 159 2.48 7.69 6.53
CA ASP A 159 2.59 9.01 5.91
C ASP A 159 1.29 9.45 5.26
N GLY A 160 0.43 8.51 4.96
CA GLY A 160 -0.84 8.83 4.34
C GLY A 160 -1.79 7.64 4.42
N ILE A 161 -3.02 7.89 4.01
CA ILE A 161 -4.10 6.91 4.10
C ILE A 161 -4.75 6.74 2.75
N VAL A 162 -5.04 5.50 2.39
CA VAL A 162 -5.82 5.15 1.21
C VAL A 162 -7.13 4.57 1.70
N LEU A 163 -8.24 5.18 1.34
CA LEU A 163 -9.56 4.71 1.72
C LEU A 163 -10.17 3.90 0.58
N THR A 164 -10.71 2.73 0.93
CA THR A 164 -11.38 1.87 -0.03
C THR A 164 -12.87 1.80 0.31
N LYS A 165 -13.66 1.37 -0.67
CA LYS A 165 -15.10 1.14 -0.51
C LYS A 165 -15.85 2.40 -0.08
N LEU A 166 -15.48 3.52 -0.66
CA LEU A 166 -16.08 4.81 -0.33
C LEU A 166 -17.55 4.92 -0.71
N ASP A 167 -18.03 4.06 -1.59
CA ASP A 167 -19.44 4.06 -1.98
C ASP A 167 -20.37 3.90 -0.77
N GLY A 168 -19.89 3.21 0.27
CA GLY A 168 -20.66 3.01 1.48
C GLY A 168 -20.50 4.11 2.53
N ASP A 169 -19.56 5.04 2.30
CA ASP A 169 -19.29 6.14 3.23
C ASP A 169 -19.88 7.42 2.65
N THR A 170 -21.21 7.46 2.55
CA THR A 170 -21.93 8.50 1.81
C THR A 170 -21.72 9.92 2.32
N ARG A 171 -21.38 10.07 3.60
CA ARG A 171 -21.13 11.39 4.19
C ARG A 171 -19.65 11.68 4.45
N GLY A 172 -18.78 10.75 4.05
CA GLY A 172 -17.37 10.90 4.31
C GLY A 172 -17.01 10.81 5.79
N GLY A 173 -17.87 10.17 6.60
CA GLY A 173 -17.67 10.10 8.04
C GLY A 173 -16.41 9.36 8.46
N ALA A 174 -16.17 8.20 7.84
CA ALA A 174 -14.98 7.42 8.16
C ALA A 174 -13.72 8.17 7.74
N ALA A 175 -13.75 8.79 6.56
CA ALA A 175 -12.61 9.55 6.06
C ALA A 175 -12.24 10.69 6.99
N LEU A 176 -13.25 11.47 7.42
CA LEU A 176 -13.01 12.59 8.32
C LEU A 176 -12.49 12.13 9.66
N SER A 177 -13.04 11.05 10.21
CA SER A 177 -12.63 10.51 11.49
C SER A 177 -11.21 9.96 11.45
N VAL A 178 -10.87 9.23 10.42
CA VAL A 178 -9.52 8.67 10.26
C VAL A 178 -8.49 9.79 10.16
N LYS A 179 -8.78 10.81 9.35
CA LYS A 179 -7.89 11.95 9.18
C LYS A 179 -7.71 12.71 10.49
N LYS A 180 -8.80 12.93 11.22
CA LYS A 180 -8.77 13.65 12.48
C LYS A 180 -7.96 12.91 13.54
N VAL A 181 -8.16 11.59 13.65
CA VAL A 181 -7.51 10.78 14.67
C VAL A 181 -6.02 10.59 14.41
N THR A 182 -5.66 10.37 13.16
CA THR A 182 -4.26 10.09 12.81
C THR A 182 -3.46 11.35 12.47
N GLY A 183 -4.13 12.41 12.07
CA GLY A 183 -3.48 13.62 11.59
C GLY A 183 -2.81 13.45 10.24
N LYS A 184 -3.09 12.35 9.54
CA LYS A 184 -2.43 12.05 8.28
C LYS A 184 -3.34 12.34 7.09
N PRO A 185 -2.77 12.78 5.96
CA PRO A 185 -3.58 13.12 4.79
C PRO A 185 -4.07 11.88 4.06
N ILE A 186 -5.16 12.04 3.33
CA ILE A 186 -5.64 11.01 2.43
C ILE A 186 -4.93 11.21 1.10
N LYS A 187 -4.10 10.25 0.74
CA LYS A 187 -3.26 10.34 -0.46
C LYS A 187 -3.96 9.84 -1.71
N PHE A 188 -4.90 8.93 -1.54
CA PHE A 188 -5.52 8.25 -2.65
C PHE A 188 -6.84 7.67 -2.15
N ALA A 189 -7.90 7.80 -2.94
CA ALA A 189 -9.21 7.27 -2.58
C ALA A 189 -9.70 6.37 -3.71
N ALA A 190 -10.19 5.19 -3.35
CA ALA A 190 -10.64 4.20 -4.31
C ALA A 190 -12.06 3.76 -4.03
N THR A 191 -12.82 3.51 -5.09
CA THR A 191 -14.17 2.97 -4.99
C THR A 191 -14.24 1.68 -5.79
N GLY A 192 -14.93 0.69 -5.23
CA GLY A 192 -15.15 -0.57 -5.92
C GLY A 192 -13.89 -1.40 -6.11
N GLU A 193 -14.05 -2.49 -6.88
CA GLU A 193 -12.99 -3.47 -7.09
C GLU A 193 -12.33 -3.40 -8.45
N LYS A 194 -12.77 -2.50 -9.31
CA LYS A 194 -12.24 -2.40 -10.66
C LYS A 194 -10.87 -1.75 -10.67
N LEU A 195 -10.04 -2.19 -11.61
CA LEU A 195 -8.63 -1.77 -11.69
C LEU A 195 -8.39 -0.55 -12.58
N ASN A 196 -9.38 0.21 -12.90
CA ASN A 196 -9.20 1.36 -13.81
C ASN A 196 -9.26 2.71 -13.12
#